data_a35dcd618b9494434edbff1e822aaeb5
#
_entry.id   a35dcd618b9494434edbff1e822aaeb5
#
_cell.length_a   1.000
_cell.length_b   1.000
_cell.length_c   1.000
_cell.angle_alpha   90.00
_cell.angle_beta   90.00
_cell.angle_gamma   90.00
#
_symmetry.space_group_name_H-M   'P 1'
#
loop_
_entity.id
_entity.type
_entity.pdbx_description
1 polymer ?
#
loop_
_entity_poly.entity_id
_entity_poly.type
_entity_poly.pdbx_seq_one_letter_code
_entity_poly.pdbx_strand_id
1 'polypeptide(L)'
;STSRGLGDVYKRQMSGKAKNVILFLGDGMSLTTVAASRIYEGQQKGGSGEENLLSWERFPATAFSKTYNTDSQTPDSAGTMTAITTGVKTHMGAIGVSAGSRTDCADSLSKGLLTWLQLADSAGLATGVVSTARLTHATPAATYAHSPERNWENDTDLTEAAKAAGCKDIAQQLLSTSRYGRGPLVALGGGRGEFTTVEERDPEYDDKVGQRLDGRSLVQEWQQAHPQGAYAVSYTHLRAHET
;
A
#
# COMPACT_ATOMS: atom_id res chain seq x y z
N SER A 1 22.35 40.41 11.68
CA SER A 1 21.62 39.08 11.67
C SER A 1 20.21 39.35 11.19
N THR A 2 19.94 39.07 9.92
CA THR A 2 18.61 39.15 9.36
C THR A 2 17.83 37.87 9.76
N SER A 3 16.91 38.02 10.68
CA SER A 3 15.90 36.97 10.99
C SER A 3 15.07 36.75 9.73
N ARG A 4 15.34 35.64 9.00
CA ARG A 4 14.43 35.19 7.95
C ARG A 4 13.16 34.74 8.64
N GLY A 5 12.05 35.42 8.40
CA GLY A 5 10.78 35.09 9.00
C GLY A 5 10.26 33.73 8.54
N LEU A 6 9.45 33.08 9.39
CA LEU A 6 8.77 31.80 9.08
C LEU A 6 8.04 31.79 7.71
N GLY A 7 7.60 32.97 7.23
CA GLY A 7 6.97 33.12 5.92
C GLY A 7 7.88 32.86 4.72
N ASP A 8 9.21 33.10 4.85
CA ASP A 8 10.17 32.84 3.77
C ASP A 8 10.51 31.34 3.65
N VAL A 9 10.48 30.62 4.76
CA VAL A 9 10.65 29.16 4.78
C VAL A 9 9.44 28.51 4.12
N TYR A 10 8.22 28.99 4.40
CA TYR A 10 6.98 28.46 3.83
C TYR A 10 6.90 28.71 2.30
N LYS A 11 7.28 29.88 1.84
CA LYS A 11 7.33 30.21 0.40
C LYS A 11 8.35 29.37 -0.38
N ARG A 12 9.48 29.01 0.22
CA ARG A 12 10.49 28.16 -0.41
C ARG A 12 10.03 26.72 -0.55
N GLN A 13 9.24 26.21 0.40
CA GLN A 13 8.69 24.84 0.34
C GLN A 13 7.59 24.70 -0.72
N MET A 14 6.85 25.75 -1.03
CA MET A 14 5.73 25.71 -1.99
C MET A 14 6.10 26.08 -3.43
N SER A 15 7.31 26.53 -3.72
CA SER A 15 7.71 26.99 -5.05
C SER A 15 8.35 25.92 -5.94
N GLY A 16 8.67 24.75 -5.42
CA GLY A 16 9.29 23.66 -6.16
C GLY A 16 8.25 22.69 -6.72
N LYS A 17 8.32 22.41 -8.02
CA LYS A 17 7.58 21.29 -8.62
C LYS A 17 8.43 20.03 -8.50
N ALA A 18 8.03 19.09 -7.65
CA ALA A 18 8.67 17.77 -7.58
C ALA A 18 8.42 17.00 -8.89
N LYS A 19 9.48 16.42 -9.47
CA LYS A 19 9.36 15.52 -10.62
C LYS A 19 8.94 14.13 -10.20
N ASN A 20 9.41 13.68 -9.05
CA ASN A 20 9.12 12.37 -8.48
C ASN A 20 8.69 12.54 -7.02
N VAL A 21 7.76 11.71 -6.57
CA VAL A 21 7.29 11.64 -5.18
C VAL A 21 7.45 10.21 -4.70
N ILE A 22 8.17 10.02 -3.60
CA ILE A 22 8.34 8.72 -2.94
C ILE A 22 7.84 8.88 -1.51
N LEU A 23 6.82 8.10 -1.14
CA LEU A 23 6.30 8.03 0.21
C LEU A 23 6.86 6.78 0.90
N PHE A 24 7.57 6.98 2.00
CA PHE A 24 7.95 5.90 2.92
C PHE A 24 6.97 5.88 4.09
N LEU A 25 6.29 4.75 4.26
CA LEU A 25 5.30 4.57 5.31
C LEU A 25 5.74 3.47 6.29
N GLY A 26 5.84 3.83 7.57
CA GLY A 26 6.02 2.87 8.64
C GLY A 26 4.67 2.48 9.23
N ASP A 27 4.20 1.26 8.94
CA ASP A 27 2.95 0.73 9.49
C ASP A 27 3.13 0.38 10.97
N GLY A 28 2.25 0.91 11.83
CA GLY A 28 2.36 0.77 13.28
C GLY A 28 3.56 1.49 13.92
N MET A 29 4.29 2.31 13.16
CA MET A 29 5.47 3.03 13.62
C MET A 29 5.06 4.25 14.47
N SER A 30 5.08 4.09 15.79
CA SER A 30 4.81 5.17 16.74
C SER A 30 6.07 6.01 17.04
N LEU A 31 5.89 7.13 17.75
CA LEU A 31 7.01 7.92 18.26
C LEU A 31 7.95 7.09 19.16
N THR A 32 7.40 6.15 19.92
CA THR A 32 8.19 5.22 20.75
C THR A 32 9.06 4.31 19.87
N THR A 33 8.53 3.82 18.77
CA THR A 33 9.28 3.00 17.81
C THR A 33 10.43 3.81 17.19
N VAL A 34 10.18 5.06 16.82
CA VAL A 34 11.22 5.97 16.30
C VAL A 34 12.31 6.20 17.33
N ALA A 35 11.94 6.48 18.58
CA ALA A 35 12.90 6.68 19.67
C ALA A 35 13.74 5.41 19.92
N ALA A 36 13.11 4.24 19.98
CA ALA A 36 13.80 2.97 20.15
C ALA A 36 14.78 2.69 18.99
N SER A 37 14.36 2.94 17.75
CA SER A 37 15.20 2.77 16.56
C SER A 37 16.42 3.69 16.57
N ARG A 38 16.23 4.96 16.97
CA ARG A 38 17.31 5.94 17.12
C ARG A 38 18.36 5.49 18.13
N ILE A 39 17.89 5.09 19.31
CA ILE A 39 18.77 4.59 20.39
C ILE A 39 19.51 3.34 19.92
N TYR A 40 18.79 2.38 19.36
CA TYR A 40 19.39 1.14 18.85
C TYR A 40 20.47 1.40 17.80
N GLU A 41 20.17 2.23 16.78
CA GLU A 41 21.16 2.58 15.75
C GLU A 41 22.40 3.25 16.34
N GLY A 42 22.23 4.17 17.30
CA GLY A 42 23.32 4.84 17.97
C GLY A 42 24.19 3.91 18.82
N GLN A 43 23.57 2.93 19.48
CA GLN A 43 24.26 1.87 20.22
C GLN A 43 25.07 0.95 19.30
N GLN A 44 24.52 0.60 18.13
CA GLN A 44 25.28 -0.19 17.12
C GLN A 44 26.51 0.60 16.60
N LYS A 45 26.50 1.93 16.67
CA LYS A 45 27.63 2.81 16.35
C LYS A 45 28.60 3.05 17.52
N GLY A 46 28.36 2.41 18.68
CA GLY A 46 29.22 2.50 19.88
C GLY A 46 28.93 3.66 20.81
N GLY A 47 27.84 4.40 20.62
CA GLY A 47 27.37 5.46 21.51
C GLY A 47 26.29 5.01 22.49
N SER A 48 25.77 5.92 23.31
CA SER A 48 24.61 5.68 24.18
C SER A 48 23.29 5.62 23.38
N GLY A 49 23.21 6.34 22.29
CA GLY A 49 22.11 6.31 21.33
C GLY A 49 21.19 7.54 21.38
N GLU A 50 21.12 8.26 22.49
CA GLU A 50 20.19 9.39 22.66
C GLU A 50 20.45 10.53 21.68
N GLU A 51 21.72 10.83 21.40
CA GLU A 51 22.15 11.89 20.49
C GLU A 51 22.24 11.46 19.01
N ASN A 52 21.97 10.17 18.72
CA ASN A 52 21.94 9.72 17.33
C ASN A 52 20.71 10.30 16.62
N LEU A 53 20.81 10.51 15.31
CA LEU A 53 19.70 10.93 14.47
C LEU A 53 19.53 9.94 13.32
N LEU A 54 18.32 9.42 13.18
CA LEU A 54 17.93 8.63 12.02
C LEU A 54 17.90 9.52 10.75
N SER A 55 18.04 8.94 9.59
CA SER A 55 18.13 9.68 8.33
C SER A 55 16.94 10.63 8.09
N TRP A 56 15.74 10.21 8.42
CA TRP A 56 14.52 11.04 8.26
C TRP A 56 14.32 12.10 9.35
N GLU A 57 14.97 11.97 10.52
CA GLU A 57 14.95 13.02 11.54
C GLU A 57 15.74 14.26 11.12
N ARG A 58 16.53 14.15 10.04
CA ARG A 58 17.28 15.26 9.43
C ARG A 58 16.48 15.99 8.36
N PHE A 59 15.24 15.60 8.07
CA PHE A 59 14.42 16.27 7.10
C PHE A 59 14.07 17.70 7.54
N PRO A 60 13.95 18.64 6.59
CA PRO A 60 13.79 20.07 6.92
C PRO A 60 12.41 20.44 7.48
N ALA A 61 11.45 19.52 7.39
CA ALA A 61 10.08 19.71 7.87
C ALA A 61 9.57 18.46 8.57
N THR A 62 8.89 18.66 9.70
CA THR A 62 8.27 17.61 10.50
C THR A 62 6.87 18.06 10.91
N ALA A 63 5.93 17.15 10.93
CA ALA A 63 4.56 17.39 11.39
C ALA A 63 3.98 16.13 12.05
N PHE A 64 2.95 16.32 12.87
CA PHE A 64 2.15 15.24 13.43
C PHE A 64 0.88 15.03 12.63
N SER A 65 0.50 13.77 12.43
CA SER A 65 -0.76 13.39 11.81
C SER A 65 -1.73 12.80 12.84
N LYS A 66 -3.02 13.16 12.73
CA LYS A 66 -4.09 12.55 13.51
C LYS A 66 -4.58 11.30 12.77
N THR A 67 -4.26 10.13 13.32
CA THR A 67 -4.43 8.85 12.63
C THR A 67 -5.75 8.12 12.92
N TYR A 68 -6.66 8.67 13.75
CA TYR A 68 -7.94 8.04 14.09
C TYR A 68 -8.79 7.70 12.85
N ASN A 69 -9.55 6.61 12.92
CA ASN A 69 -10.61 6.27 11.96
C ASN A 69 -11.93 6.93 12.37
N THR A 70 -12.91 7.00 11.46
CA THR A 70 -14.19 7.68 11.75
C THR A 70 -14.99 7.02 12.88
N ASP A 71 -14.73 5.75 13.15
CA ASP A 71 -15.42 4.92 14.15
C ASP A 71 -14.50 4.41 15.26
N SER A 72 -13.23 4.78 15.28
CA SER A 72 -12.27 4.32 16.28
C SER A 72 -11.15 5.31 16.52
N GLN A 73 -10.85 5.58 17.79
CA GLN A 73 -9.68 6.39 18.18
C GLN A 73 -8.36 5.66 17.94
N THR A 74 -8.33 4.35 18.17
CA THR A 74 -7.21 3.49 17.78
C THR A 74 -7.45 3.05 16.35
N PRO A 75 -6.63 3.50 15.39
CA PRO A 75 -6.86 3.21 13.99
C PRO A 75 -6.36 1.83 13.59
N ASP A 76 -6.77 1.40 12.40
CA ASP A 76 -6.13 0.32 11.67
C ASP A 76 -5.44 0.83 10.39
N SER A 77 -4.64 -0.03 9.76
CA SER A 77 -3.90 0.29 8.53
C SER A 77 -4.82 0.60 7.35
N ALA A 78 -5.99 -0.03 7.26
CA ALA A 78 -6.92 0.14 6.14
C ALA A 78 -7.47 1.57 6.07
N GLY A 79 -8.10 2.01 7.16
CA GLY A 79 -8.68 3.35 7.21
C GLY A 79 -7.63 4.46 7.20
N THR A 80 -6.48 4.26 7.85
CA THR A 80 -5.40 5.26 7.85
C THR A 80 -4.73 5.38 6.48
N MET A 81 -4.44 4.27 5.82
CA MET A 81 -3.84 4.34 4.48
C MET A 81 -4.83 4.88 3.45
N THR A 82 -6.11 4.53 3.56
CA THR A 82 -7.15 5.18 2.75
C THR A 82 -7.12 6.69 2.91
N ALA A 83 -7.01 7.20 4.15
CA ALA A 83 -6.92 8.65 4.37
C ALA A 83 -5.63 9.25 3.78
N ILE A 84 -4.50 8.55 3.84
CA ILE A 84 -3.23 9.00 3.26
C ILE A 84 -3.31 9.04 1.73
N THR A 85 -3.93 8.05 1.11
CA THR A 85 -3.96 7.93 -0.35
C THR A 85 -5.06 8.77 -1.01
N THR A 86 -6.16 9.05 -0.30
CA THR A 86 -7.34 9.73 -0.86
C THR A 86 -7.64 11.09 -0.24
N GLY A 87 -7.06 11.40 0.92
CA GLY A 87 -7.40 12.59 1.72
C GLY A 87 -8.71 12.46 2.52
N VAL A 88 -9.38 11.31 2.48
CA VAL A 88 -10.68 11.09 3.12
C VAL A 88 -10.57 10.03 4.22
N LYS A 89 -10.97 10.39 5.45
CA LYS A 89 -11.05 9.42 6.56
C LYS A 89 -12.23 8.47 6.35
N THR A 90 -12.01 7.21 6.70
CA THR A 90 -13.03 6.17 6.66
C THR A 90 -13.03 5.36 7.96
N HIS A 91 -13.88 4.35 8.05
CA HIS A 91 -13.95 3.45 9.21
C HIS A 91 -12.87 2.36 9.17
N MET A 92 -12.70 1.66 10.28
CA MET A 92 -11.78 0.52 10.37
C MET A 92 -12.13 -0.56 9.33
N GLY A 93 -11.12 -1.17 8.74
CA GLY A 93 -11.25 -2.24 7.77
C GLY A 93 -11.52 -1.78 6.34
N ALA A 94 -11.90 -0.53 6.10
CA ALA A 94 -12.24 -0.03 4.77
C ALA A 94 -11.02 0.40 3.97
N ILE A 95 -10.94 -0.06 2.73
CA ILE A 95 -9.87 0.24 1.78
C ILE A 95 -10.43 1.02 0.60
N GLY A 96 -9.96 2.23 0.38
CA GLY A 96 -10.30 3.04 -0.80
C GLY A 96 -11.77 3.40 -0.95
N VAL A 97 -12.58 3.28 0.10
CA VAL A 97 -14.01 3.61 0.10
C VAL A 97 -14.35 4.58 1.24
N SER A 98 -15.40 5.40 1.05
CA SER A 98 -15.84 6.34 2.08
C SER A 98 -16.54 5.64 3.24
N ALA A 99 -16.61 6.31 4.40
CA ALA A 99 -17.31 5.78 5.57
C ALA A 99 -18.80 5.50 5.27
N GLY A 100 -19.33 4.47 5.91
CA GLY A 100 -20.74 4.06 5.80
C GLY A 100 -20.97 2.74 5.06
N SER A 101 -19.98 2.22 4.34
CA SER A 101 -20.09 0.96 3.55
C SER A 101 -19.43 -0.19 4.27
N ARG A 102 -19.98 -0.63 5.40
CA ARG A 102 -19.46 -1.85 6.04
C ARG A 102 -20.05 -3.09 5.39
N THR A 103 -19.19 -4.00 4.93
CA THR A 103 -19.52 -5.33 4.41
C THR A 103 -20.47 -5.37 3.20
N ASP A 104 -21.01 -4.25 2.76
CA ASP A 104 -21.82 -4.17 1.54
C ASP A 104 -20.95 -3.72 0.36
N CYS A 105 -20.64 -4.68 -0.48
CA CYS A 105 -19.82 -4.44 -1.64
C CYS A 105 -20.55 -3.60 -2.72
N ALA A 106 -21.84 -3.80 -2.93
CA ALA A 106 -22.59 -3.03 -3.92
C ALA A 106 -22.61 -1.53 -3.54
N ASP A 107 -22.79 -1.24 -2.26
CA ASP A 107 -22.69 0.12 -1.74
C ASP A 107 -21.25 0.65 -1.83
N SER A 108 -20.24 -0.16 -1.52
CA SER A 108 -18.84 0.25 -1.56
C SER A 108 -18.35 0.57 -2.97
N LEU A 109 -18.81 -0.15 -4.00
CA LEU A 109 -18.49 0.13 -5.41
C LEU A 109 -18.98 1.52 -5.85
N SER A 110 -20.08 2.01 -5.28
CA SER A 110 -20.58 3.35 -5.54
C SER A 110 -19.80 4.45 -4.80
N LYS A 111 -19.07 4.10 -3.74
CA LYS A 111 -18.37 5.00 -2.81
C LYS A 111 -16.86 4.93 -2.90
N GLY A 112 -16.32 4.37 -3.97
CA GLY A 112 -14.88 4.30 -4.24
C GLY A 112 -14.26 5.69 -4.28
N LEU A 113 -13.14 5.85 -3.59
CA LEU A 113 -12.37 7.09 -3.49
C LEU A 113 -11.14 7.01 -4.41
N LEU A 114 -10.90 8.05 -5.20
CA LEU A 114 -9.70 8.14 -6.01
C LEU A 114 -8.47 8.31 -5.15
N THR A 115 -7.48 7.46 -5.35
CA THR A 115 -6.16 7.61 -4.74
C THR A 115 -5.30 8.58 -5.57
N TRP A 116 -4.33 9.23 -4.93
CA TRP A 116 -3.38 10.07 -5.67
C TRP A 116 -2.50 9.25 -6.64
N LEU A 117 -2.31 7.94 -6.43
CA LEU A 117 -1.66 7.06 -7.39
C LEU A 117 -2.53 6.89 -8.65
N GLN A 118 -3.82 6.66 -8.48
CA GLN A 118 -4.76 6.56 -9.61
C GLN A 118 -4.87 7.89 -10.38
N LEU A 119 -4.83 9.01 -9.67
CA LEU A 119 -4.77 10.33 -10.32
C LEU A 119 -3.47 10.52 -11.10
N ALA A 120 -2.33 10.11 -10.54
CA ALA A 120 -1.03 10.17 -11.22
C ALA A 120 -1.01 9.28 -12.47
N ASP A 121 -1.50 8.04 -12.36
CA ASP A 121 -1.59 7.13 -13.51
C ASP A 121 -2.52 7.68 -14.60
N SER A 122 -3.67 8.24 -14.23
CA SER A 122 -4.59 8.91 -15.17
C SER A 122 -3.94 10.11 -15.88
N ALA A 123 -2.98 10.75 -15.23
CA ALA A 123 -2.17 11.82 -15.82
C ALA A 123 -0.97 11.31 -16.64
N GLY A 124 -0.85 9.99 -16.85
CA GLY A 124 0.22 9.36 -17.61
C GLY A 124 1.55 9.22 -16.86
N LEU A 125 1.57 9.44 -15.55
CA LEU A 125 2.75 9.26 -14.71
C LEU A 125 2.93 7.78 -14.34
N ALA A 126 4.19 7.38 -14.15
CA ALA A 126 4.52 6.06 -13.62
C ALA A 126 4.18 5.98 -12.13
N THR A 127 3.54 4.89 -11.71
CA THR A 127 3.23 4.62 -10.31
C THR A 127 3.76 3.26 -9.89
N GLY A 128 4.03 3.09 -8.59
CA GLY A 128 4.49 1.82 -8.05
C GLY A 128 4.17 1.68 -6.58
N VAL A 129 4.10 0.44 -6.12
CA VAL A 129 3.94 0.06 -4.74
C VAL A 129 4.99 -1.00 -4.38
N VAL A 130 5.70 -0.76 -3.28
CA VAL A 130 6.69 -1.68 -2.73
C VAL A 130 6.40 -1.86 -1.25
N SER A 131 6.31 -3.10 -0.77
CA SER A 131 5.97 -3.39 0.62
C SER A 131 6.75 -4.59 1.14
N THR A 132 7.03 -4.61 2.42
CA THR A 132 7.51 -5.80 3.14
C THR A 132 6.37 -6.73 3.57
N ALA A 133 5.11 -6.29 3.44
CA ALA A 133 3.90 -7.06 3.67
C ALA A 133 3.42 -7.77 2.38
N ARG A 134 2.30 -8.52 2.47
CA ARG A 134 1.58 -8.99 1.29
C ARG A 134 1.10 -7.78 0.48
N LEU A 135 1.14 -7.87 -0.85
CA LEU A 135 0.59 -6.81 -1.73
C LEU A 135 -0.91 -6.58 -1.49
N THR A 136 -1.62 -7.61 -1.06
CA THR A 136 -3.04 -7.60 -0.71
C THR A 136 -3.33 -7.08 0.70
N HIS A 137 -2.30 -6.96 1.56
CA HIS A 137 -2.46 -6.36 2.89
C HIS A 137 -2.94 -4.90 2.80
N ALA A 138 -3.71 -4.45 3.78
CA ALA A 138 -4.42 -3.17 3.77
C ALA A 138 -3.57 -1.97 3.35
N THR A 139 -2.33 -1.87 3.82
CA THR A 139 -1.45 -0.72 3.56
C THR A 139 -1.09 -0.59 2.07
N PRO A 140 -0.50 -1.59 1.39
CA PRO A 140 -0.29 -1.50 -0.05
C PRO A 140 -1.60 -1.54 -0.84
N ALA A 141 -2.60 -2.33 -0.41
CA ALA A 141 -3.89 -2.44 -1.09
C ALA A 141 -4.62 -1.10 -1.23
N ALA A 142 -4.57 -0.23 -0.22
CA ALA A 142 -5.22 1.08 -0.26
C ALA A 142 -4.59 2.06 -1.27
N THR A 143 -3.56 1.67 -1.99
CA THR A 143 -3.03 2.44 -3.12
C THR A 143 -3.79 2.18 -4.42
N TYR A 144 -4.44 1.01 -4.56
CA TYR A 144 -5.04 0.55 -5.83
C TYR A 144 -6.44 -0.06 -5.67
N ALA A 145 -6.78 -0.63 -4.50
CA ALA A 145 -8.00 -1.38 -4.30
C ALA A 145 -9.12 -0.58 -3.60
N HIS A 146 -10.35 -1.06 -3.79
CA HIS A 146 -11.56 -0.55 -3.16
C HIS A 146 -12.31 -1.73 -2.56
N SER A 147 -12.33 -1.83 -1.23
CA SER A 147 -12.98 -2.91 -0.51
C SER A 147 -13.58 -2.42 0.80
N PRO A 148 -14.80 -2.81 1.17
CA PRO A 148 -15.36 -2.49 2.48
C PRO A 148 -14.70 -3.30 3.61
N GLU A 149 -13.96 -4.35 3.27
CA GLU A 149 -13.33 -5.27 4.22
C GLU A 149 -11.89 -5.59 3.78
N ARG A 150 -10.93 -5.26 4.64
CA ARG A 150 -9.50 -5.45 4.39
C ARG A 150 -9.05 -6.90 4.27
N ASN A 151 -9.84 -7.82 4.83
CA ASN A 151 -9.50 -9.23 4.83
C ASN A 151 -9.98 -9.95 3.55
N TRP A 152 -10.62 -9.28 2.61
CA TRP A 152 -10.98 -9.87 1.32
C TRP A 152 -9.79 -9.91 0.36
N GLU A 153 -8.72 -10.58 0.79
CA GLU A 153 -7.45 -10.59 0.07
C GLU A 153 -7.51 -11.49 -1.19
N ASN A 154 -8.26 -12.60 -1.14
CA ASN A 154 -8.48 -13.52 -2.26
C ASN A 154 -9.95 -13.96 -2.34
N ASP A 155 -10.30 -14.83 -3.29
CA ASP A 155 -11.68 -15.31 -3.54
C ASP A 155 -12.29 -16.10 -2.39
N THR A 156 -11.47 -16.75 -1.56
CA THR A 156 -11.95 -17.54 -0.42
C THR A 156 -12.42 -16.68 0.75
N ASP A 157 -11.95 -15.45 0.82
CA ASP A 157 -12.29 -14.50 1.88
C ASP A 157 -13.61 -13.74 1.59
N LEU A 158 -14.06 -13.76 0.34
CA LEU A 158 -15.29 -13.09 -0.07
C LEU A 158 -16.51 -13.87 0.45
N THR A 159 -17.45 -13.13 1.04
CA THR A 159 -18.75 -13.72 1.38
C THR A 159 -19.52 -14.12 0.11
N GLU A 160 -20.43 -15.10 0.21
CA GLU A 160 -21.27 -15.50 -0.92
C GLU A 160 -22.11 -14.32 -1.45
N ALA A 161 -22.57 -13.43 -0.56
CA ALA A 161 -23.29 -12.22 -0.96
C ALA A 161 -22.38 -11.27 -1.78
N ALA A 162 -21.12 -11.12 -1.39
CA ALA A 162 -20.15 -10.30 -2.13
C ALA A 162 -19.85 -10.91 -3.51
N LYS A 163 -19.65 -12.22 -3.58
CA LYS A 163 -19.46 -12.94 -4.87
C LYS A 163 -20.68 -12.76 -5.79
N ALA A 164 -21.87 -12.95 -5.26
CA ALA A 164 -23.12 -12.75 -6.01
C ALA A 164 -23.32 -11.32 -6.50
N ALA A 165 -22.84 -10.32 -5.76
CA ALA A 165 -22.84 -8.91 -6.14
C ALA A 165 -21.75 -8.56 -7.16
N GLY A 166 -20.87 -9.50 -7.55
CA GLY A 166 -19.80 -9.29 -8.51
C GLY A 166 -18.59 -8.56 -7.95
N CYS A 167 -18.39 -8.61 -6.64
CA CYS A 167 -17.25 -8.01 -5.99
C CYS A 167 -15.96 -8.74 -6.29
N LYS A 168 -14.91 -7.98 -6.50
CA LYS A 168 -13.57 -8.51 -6.70
C LYS A 168 -12.81 -8.50 -5.39
N ASP A 169 -12.08 -9.58 -5.11
CA ASP A 169 -11.09 -9.58 -4.05
C ASP A 169 -9.93 -8.60 -4.34
N ILE A 170 -9.13 -8.32 -3.33
CA ILE A 170 -8.04 -7.35 -3.42
C ILE A 170 -6.98 -7.78 -4.45
N ALA A 171 -6.65 -9.09 -4.51
CA ALA A 171 -5.68 -9.61 -5.48
C ALA A 171 -6.17 -9.41 -6.92
N GLN A 172 -7.44 -9.69 -7.21
CA GLN A 172 -8.02 -9.43 -8.53
C GLN A 172 -7.99 -7.95 -8.92
N GLN A 173 -8.16 -7.06 -7.94
CA GLN A 173 -8.15 -5.62 -8.20
C GLN A 173 -6.78 -5.09 -8.59
N LEU A 174 -5.68 -5.72 -8.15
CA LEU A 174 -4.34 -5.35 -8.58
C LEU A 174 -4.13 -5.57 -10.09
N LEU A 175 -4.70 -6.65 -10.64
CA LEU A 175 -4.57 -7.02 -12.05
C LEU A 175 -5.60 -6.36 -12.95
N SER A 176 -6.75 -6.03 -12.42
CA SER A 176 -7.77 -5.41 -13.24
C SER A 176 -7.37 -3.98 -13.55
N THR A 177 -7.23 -3.67 -14.85
CA THR A 177 -7.24 -2.28 -15.32
C THR A 177 -8.42 -1.58 -14.66
N SER A 178 -8.11 -0.74 -13.71
CA SER A 178 -9.14 -0.15 -12.88
C SER A 178 -9.94 0.86 -13.69
N ARG A 179 -11.17 1.11 -13.28
CA ARG A 179 -11.99 2.26 -13.72
C ARG A 179 -11.20 3.58 -13.70
N TYR A 180 -10.04 3.61 -13.06
CA TYR A 180 -9.27 4.80 -12.72
C TYR A 180 -7.83 4.79 -13.26
N GLY A 181 -7.46 3.90 -14.19
CA GLY A 181 -6.14 3.87 -14.79
C GLY A 181 -5.63 2.47 -15.12
N ARG A 182 -4.35 2.36 -15.48
CA ARG A 182 -3.69 1.10 -15.85
C ARG A 182 -3.26 0.26 -14.64
N GLY A 183 -3.25 0.86 -13.46
CA GLY A 183 -2.68 0.29 -12.26
C GLY A 183 -1.17 0.55 -12.12
N PRO A 184 -0.55 0.11 -11.01
CA PRO A 184 0.86 0.35 -10.77
C PRO A 184 1.74 -0.38 -11.79
N LEU A 185 2.75 0.32 -12.34
CA LEU A 185 3.76 -0.27 -13.23
C LEU A 185 4.73 -1.18 -12.49
N VAL A 186 4.90 -0.96 -11.19
CA VAL A 186 5.72 -1.79 -10.32
C VAL A 186 4.90 -2.16 -9.09
N ALA A 187 4.81 -3.45 -8.80
CA ALA A 187 4.21 -3.98 -7.58
C ALA A 187 5.14 -5.06 -6.99
N LEU A 188 5.81 -4.74 -5.89
CA LEU A 188 6.74 -5.64 -5.22
C LEU A 188 6.32 -5.84 -3.77
N GLY A 189 6.14 -7.09 -3.35
CA GLY A 189 5.74 -7.45 -1.99
C GLY A 189 5.52 -8.95 -1.84
N GLY A 190 5.12 -9.37 -0.66
CA GLY A 190 4.76 -10.74 -0.35
C GLY A 190 3.34 -11.12 -0.80
N GLY A 191 2.87 -12.29 -0.34
CA GLY A 191 1.49 -12.74 -0.51
C GLY A 191 1.21 -13.48 -1.83
N ARG A 192 2.20 -14.15 -2.41
CA ARG A 192 2.04 -14.92 -3.65
C ARG A 192 0.84 -15.86 -3.61
N GLY A 193 0.58 -16.50 -2.45
CA GLY A 193 -0.55 -17.41 -2.29
C GLY A 193 -1.92 -16.80 -2.58
N GLU A 194 -2.08 -15.48 -2.38
CA GLU A 194 -3.33 -14.77 -2.69
C GLU A 194 -3.62 -14.69 -4.20
N PHE A 195 -2.59 -14.91 -5.03
CA PHE A 195 -2.63 -14.80 -6.49
C PHE A 195 -2.60 -16.14 -7.20
N THR A 196 -2.32 -17.23 -6.50
CA THR A 196 -2.15 -18.59 -7.08
C THR A 196 -3.17 -19.56 -6.53
N THR A 197 -3.48 -20.63 -7.31
CA THR A 197 -4.46 -21.63 -6.92
C THR A 197 -3.90 -22.63 -5.91
N VAL A 198 -4.77 -23.33 -5.20
CA VAL A 198 -4.39 -24.40 -4.27
C VAL A 198 -3.65 -25.57 -4.94
N GLU A 199 -3.71 -25.66 -6.26
CA GLU A 199 -3.00 -26.67 -7.05
C GLU A 199 -1.57 -26.24 -7.41
N GLU A 200 -1.27 -24.94 -7.32
CA GLU A 200 0.04 -24.38 -7.62
C GLU A 200 0.94 -24.39 -6.39
N ARG A 201 2.10 -25.05 -6.49
CA ARG A 201 3.12 -25.04 -5.46
C ARG A 201 3.87 -23.71 -5.46
N ASP A 202 4.23 -23.25 -4.26
CA ASP A 202 5.09 -22.08 -4.12
C ASP A 202 6.51 -22.43 -4.61
N PRO A 203 7.11 -21.62 -5.50
CA PRO A 203 8.44 -21.93 -6.05
C PRO A 203 9.60 -21.71 -5.06
N GLU A 204 9.35 -21.10 -3.89
CA GLU A 204 10.36 -20.88 -2.86
C GLU A 204 10.17 -21.77 -1.63
N TYR A 205 8.94 -22.29 -1.43
CA TYR A 205 8.57 -23.06 -0.24
C TYR A 205 7.81 -24.32 -0.64
N ASP A 206 8.48 -25.47 -0.61
CA ASP A 206 7.94 -26.76 -1.06
C ASP A 206 6.68 -27.22 -0.30
N ASP A 207 6.49 -26.72 0.93
CA ASP A 207 5.36 -27.03 1.80
C ASP A 207 4.17 -26.09 1.62
N LYS A 208 4.29 -25.08 0.76
CA LYS A 208 3.24 -24.09 0.51
C LYS A 208 2.60 -24.26 -0.87
N VAL A 209 1.32 -23.94 -0.91
CA VAL A 209 0.50 -23.84 -2.14
C VAL A 209 -0.21 -22.50 -2.16
N GLY A 210 -0.81 -22.15 -3.28
CA GLY A 210 -1.70 -21.00 -3.37
C GLY A 210 -2.99 -21.17 -2.54
N GLN A 211 -3.78 -20.11 -2.47
CA GLN A 211 -4.98 -20.09 -1.63
C GLN A 211 -6.29 -19.99 -2.44
N ARG A 212 -6.20 -19.64 -3.72
CA ARG A 212 -7.38 -19.44 -4.55
C ARG A 212 -8.11 -20.74 -4.88
N LEU A 213 -9.43 -20.71 -4.77
CA LEU A 213 -10.34 -21.82 -5.11
C LEU A 213 -11.17 -21.54 -6.38
N ASP A 214 -11.13 -20.34 -6.94
CA ASP A 214 -11.82 -19.99 -8.18
C ASP A 214 -11.15 -20.54 -9.46
N GLY A 215 -10.06 -21.30 -9.31
CA GLY A 215 -9.31 -21.90 -10.41
C GLY A 215 -8.47 -20.91 -11.21
N ARG A 216 -8.33 -19.66 -10.77
CA ARG A 216 -7.61 -18.61 -11.46
C ARG A 216 -6.21 -18.41 -10.89
N SER A 217 -5.20 -18.62 -11.73
CA SER A 217 -3.84 -18.16 -11.43
C SER A 217 -3.67 -16.73 -11.91
N LEU A 218 -3.81 -15.78 -10.99
CA LEU A 218 -3.69 -14.36 -11.34
C LEU A 218 -2.27 -14.01 -11.80
N VAL A 219 -1.26 -14.74 -11.34
CA VAL A 219 0.13 -14.59 -11.82
C VAL A 219 0.21 -14.94 -13.30
N GLN A 220 -0.36 -16.08 -13.72
CA GLN A 220 -0.36 -16.49 -15.12
C GLN A 220 -1.19 -15.53 -16.00
N GLU A 221 -2.35 -15.10 -15.52
CA GLU A 221 -3.17 -14.09 -16.21
C GLU A 221 -2.40 -12.80 -16.44
N TRP A 222 -1.67 -12.32 -15.41
CA TRP A 222 -0.86 -11.12 -15.53
C TRP A 222 0.27 -11.29 -16.57
N GLN A 223 1.00 -12.40 -16.52
CA GLN A 223 2.07 -12.70 -17.48
C GLN A 223 1.57 -12.77 -18.93
N GLN A 224 0.40 -13.36 -19.14
CA GLN A 224 -0.23 -13.42 -20.46
C GLN A 224 -0.65 -12.03 -20.96
N ALA A 225 -1.20 -11.21 -20.08
CA ALA A 225 -1.61 -9.84 -20.41
C ALA A 225 -0.42 -8.89 -20.62
N HIS A 226 0.73 -9.20 -20.01
CA HIS A 226 1.94 -8.36 -20.04
C HIS A 226 3.17 -9.16 -20.49
N PRO A 227 3.26 -9.57 -21.76
CA PRO A 227 4.37 -10.41 -22.25
C PRO A 227 5.74 -9.72 -22.20
N GLN A 228 5.78 -8.40 -22.03
CA GLN A 228 7.01 -7.61 -21.82
C GLN A 228 7.26 -7.32 -20.32
N GLY A 229 6.36 -7.74 -19.46
CA GLY A 229 6.47 -7.56 -18.01
C GLY A 229 7.42 -8.57 -17.38
N ALA A 230 8.12 -8.16 -16.32
CA ALA A 230 8.97 -9.06 -15.54
C ALA A 230 8.24 -9.52 -14.27
N TYR A 231 8.13 -10.82 -14.10
CA TYR A 231 7.67 -11.44 -12.86
C TYR A 231 8.86 -11.99 -12.08
N ALA A 232 9.13 -11.43 -10.93
CA ALA A 232 10.23 -11.87 -10.05
C ALA A 232 9.68 -12.69 -8.87
N VAL A 233 10.16 -13.92 -8.73
CA VAL A 233 9.80 -14.82 -7.65
C VAL A 233 10.43 -14.39 -6.33
N SER A 234 11.67 -13.90 -6.37
CA SER A 234 12.44 -13.49 -5.20
C SER A 234 13.31 -12.28 -5.51
N TYR A 235 13.90 -11.70 -4.46
CA TYR A 235 14.87 -10.60 -4.63
C TYR A 235 16.09 -11.05 -5.48
N THR A 236 16.56 -12.28 -5.30
CA THR A 236 17.65 -12.84 -6.11
C THR A 236 17.27 -12.94 -7.57
N HIS A 237 16.03 -13.36 -7.85
CA HIS A 237 15.50 -13.41 -9.21
C HIS A 237 15.36 -12.01 -9.82
N LEU A 238 14.91 -11.04 -9.05
CA LEU A 238 14.82 -9.65 -9.50
C LEU A 238 16.19 -9.11 -9.91
N ARG A 239 17.24 -9.33 -9.11
CA ARG A 239 18.61 -8.90 -9.45
C ARG A 239 19.17 -9.56 -10.71
N ALA A 240 18.76 -10.78 -11.03
CA ALA A 240 19.19 -11.45 -12.25
C ALA A 240 18.66 -10.79 -13.54
N HIS A 241 17.62 -9.98 -13.46
CA HIS A 241 17.08 -9.21 -14.58
C HIS A 241 17.74 -7.83 -14.78
N GLU A 242 18.64 -7.41 -13.87
CA GLU A 242 19.34 -6.12 -13.97
C GLU A 242 20.68 -6.22 -14.72
N THR A 243 21.09 -7.41 -15.12
CA THR A 243 22.33 -7.70 -15.88
C THR A 243 22.01 -8.10 -17.30
#